data_8fb6c0ec629127fd1647952c06ab0709
#
_entry.id   8fb6c0ec629127fd1647952c06ab0709
#
_cell.length_a   1.000
_cell.length_b   1.000
_cell.length_c   1.000
_cell.angle_alpha   90.00
_cell.angle_beta   90.00
_cell.angle_gamma   90.00
#
_symmetry.space_group_name_H-M   'P 1'
#
loop_
_entity.id
_entity.type
_entity.pdbx_description
1 polymer ?
#
loop_
_entity_poly.entity_id
_entity_poly.type
_entity_poly.pdbx_seq_one_letter_code
_entity_poly.pdbx_strand_id
1 'polypeptide(L)'
;MKALHVILTSALLALFATTTFAGDIEIKAPWVRGTVAGQMATGAFMEVSSKSGAALVGAASPVAGVTEIHEMKMDGGVMKMRAVARLDLPAGKPVILGPGGYHVMLMNLKQTIKTGDSVPLTLQFEGKDKKVEMIEVVAEVRDLTGKAPVANPQQH
;
A
#
# COMPACT_ATOMS: atom_id res chain seq x y z
N MET A 1 -8.32 -10.69 -68.34
CA MET A 1 -7.37 -10.00 -67.46
C MET A 1 -8.05 -9.79 -66.12
N LYS A 2 -7.72 -10.62 -65.14
CA LYS A 2 -8.31 -10.61 -63.82
C LYS A 2 -7.39 -9.84 -62.88
N ALA A 3 -7.78 -8.68 -62.42
CA ALA A 3 -7.03 -7.90 -61.46
C ALA A 3 -7.22 -8.51 -60.05
N LEU A 4 -6.13 -8.99 -59.48
CA LEU A 4 -6.09 -9.54 -58.15
C LEU A 4 -5.91 -8.38 -57.12
N HIS A 5 -7.01 -8.03 -56.42
CA HIS A 5 -6.93 -7.06 -55.35
C HIS A 5 -6.38 -7.72 -54.10
N VAL A 6 -5.12 -7.43 -53.80
CA VAL A 6 -4.50 -7.80 -52.52
C VAL A 6 -4.96 -6.77 -51.48
N ILE A 7 -5.87 -7.17 -50.59
CA ILE A 7 -6.29 -6.40 -49.44
C ILE A 7 -5.23 -6.61 -48.37
N LEU A 8 -4.37 -5.61 -48.19
CA LEU A 8 -3.38 -5.56 -47.12
C LEU A 8 -4.08 -5.13 -45.81
N THR A 9 -4.51 -6.09 -45.02
CA THR A 9 -5.05 -5.85 -43.68
C THR A 9 -3.90 -5.51 -42.75
N SER A 10 -3.64 -4.21 -42.55
CA SER A 10 -2.73 -3.72 -41.50
C SER A 10 -3.37 -3.97 -40.15
N ALA A 11 -2.93 -5.00 -39.46
CA ALA A 11 -3.24 -5.20 -38.03
C ALA A 11 -2.55 -4.10 -37.23
N LEU A 12 -3.32 -3.10 -36.84
CA LEU A 12 -2.88 -2.06 -35.91
C LEU A 12 -2.75 -2.68 -34.52
N LEU A 13 -1.54 -3.11 -34.17
CA LEU A 13 -1.20 -3.56 -32.82
C LEU A 13 -1.25 -2.33 -31.92
N ALA A 14 -2.38 -2.11 -31.23
CA ALA A 14 -2.48 -1.11 -30.20
C ALA A 14 -1.54 -1.52 -29.04
N LEU A 15 -0.35 -0.95 -29.02
CA LEU A 15 0.53 -0.97 -27.86
C LEU A 15 -0.21 -0.20 -26.75
N PHE A 16 -0.84 -0.91 -25.83
CA PHE A 16 -1.24 -0.33 -24.57
C PHE A 16 0.04 0.04 -23.82
N ALA A 17 0.52 1.26 -24.05
CA ALA A 17 1.49 1.88 -23.18
C ALA A 17 0.79 2.00 -21.81
N THR A 18 1.12 1.11 -20.88
CA THR A 18 0.87 1.34 -19.46
C THR A 18 1.65 2.59 -19.09
N THR A 19 1.00 3.75 -19.19
CA THR A 19 1.52 4.97 -18.57
C THR A 19 1.49 4.69 -17.07
N THR A 20 2.59 4.16 -16.55
CA THR A 20 2.92 4.37 -15.15
C THR A 20 3.05 5.88 -15.01
N PHE A 21 2.01 6.52 -14.49
CA PHE A 21 2.19 7.86 -13.97
C PHE A 21 3.32 7.73 -12.95
N ALA A 22 4.49 8.26 -13.28
CA ALA A 22 5.54 8.51 -12.32
C ALA A 22 5.01 9.64 -11.42
N GLY A 23 4.07 9.29 -10.54
CA GLY A 23 3.54 10.18 -9.54
C GLY A 23 4.67 10.68 -8.66
N ASP A 24 4.45 11.75 -7.97
CA ASP A 24 5.38 12.29 -6.98
C ASP A 24 5.64 11.30 -5.83
N ILE A 25 4.63 10.48 -5.53
CA ILE A 25 4.64 9.48 -4.45
C ILE A 25 5.05 8.11 -4.96
N GLU A 26 5.98 7.48 -4.26
CA GLU A 26 6.37 6.09 -4.47
C GLU A 26 6.07 5.28 -3.21
N ILE A 27 5.42 4.13 -3.36
CA ILE A 27 5.09 3.20 -2.29
C ILE A 27 5.75 1.86 -2.63
N LYS A 28 6.59 1.35 -1.72
CA LYS A 28 7.33 0.09 -1.91
C LYS A 28 6.95 -0.94 -0.87
N ALA A 29 6.88 -2.18 -1.34
CA ALA A 29 6.69 -3.38 -0.53
C ALA A 29 5.58 -3.27 0.52
N PRO A 30 4.35 -2.86 0.16
CA PRO A 30 3.25 -2.79 1.11
C PRO A 30 2.90 -4.19 1.60
N TRP A 31 2.78 -4.36 2.91
CA TRP A 31 2.36 -5.62 3.51
C TRP A 31 1.53 -5.40 4.78
N VAL A 32 0.69 -6.37 5.09
CA VAL A 32 -0.17 -6.40 6.28
C VAL A 32 0.21 -7.61 7.12
N ARG A 33 0.25 -7.44 8.44
CA ARG A 33 0.47 -8.56 9.34
C ARG A 33 -0.80 -9.41 9.41
N GLY A 34 -0.67 -10.70 9.19
CA GLY A 34 -1.76 -11.67 9.35
C GLY A 34 -2.33 -11.67 10.76
N THR A 35 -3.55 -12.16 10.92
CA THR A 35 -4.24 -12.21 12.21
C THR A 35 -4.67 -13.63 12.54
N VAL A 36 -4.93 -13.87 13.81
CA VAL A 36 -5.60 -15.08 14.30
C VAL A 36 -7.09 -14.83 14.48
N ALA A 37 -7.86 -15.91 14.64
CA ALA A 37 -9.31 -15.82 14.85
C ALA A 37 -9.62 -14.94 16.08
N GLY A 38 -10.60 -14.03 15.95
CA GLY A 38 -11.02 -13.13 17.00
C GLY A 38 -10.14 -11.87 17.16
N GLN A 39 -9.02 -11.76 16.46
CA GLN A 39 -8.22 -10.55 16.47
C GLN A 39 -8.89 -9.47 15.62
N MET A 40 -9.13 -8.31 16.21
CA MET A 40 -9.92 -7.23 15.60
C MET A 40 -9.07 -6.07 15.05
N ALA A 41 -7.76 -6.15 15.15
CA ALA A 41 -6.86 -5.11 14.65
C ALA A 41 -5.54 -5.69 14.15
N THR A 42 -4.94 -5.02 13.15
CA THR A 42 -3.61 -5.35 12.64
C THR A 42 -2.93 -4.13 12.05
N GLY A 43 -1.64 -4.23 11.75
CA GLY A 43 -0.86 -3.17 11.14
C GLY A 43 -0.53 -3.43 9.67
N ALA A 44 -0.52 -2.36 8.88
CA ALA A 44 0.02 -2.32 7.54
C ALA A 44 1.31 -1.48 7.52
N PHE A 45 2.27 -1.95 6.75
CA PHE A 45 3.64 -1.46 6.72
C PHE A 45 4.11 -1.29 5.28
N MET A 46 4.99 -0.32 5.03
CA MET A 46 5.50 -0.02 3.70
C MET A 46 6.64 1.00 3.77
N GLU A 47 7.36 1.17 2.70
CA GLU A 47 8.20 2.35 2.49
C GLU A 47 7.47 3.35 1.61
N VAL A 48 7.49 4.62 1.99
CA VAL A 48 6.84 5.70 1.25
C VAL A 48 7.81 6.84 1.03
N SER A 49 7.85 7.38 -0.17
CA SER A 49 8.66 8.57 -0.48
C SER A 49 7.89 9.53 -1.39
N SER A 50 8.23 10.82 -1.30
CA SER A 50 7.75 11.87 -2.20
C SER A 50 8.95 12.60 -2.80
N LYS A 51 8.94 12.82 -4.11
CA LYS A 51 10.01 13.57 -4.79
C LYS A 51 10.04 15.03 -4.40
N SER A 52 8.87 15.66 -4.28
CA SER A 52 8.72 17.07 -3.98
C SER A 52 8.40 17.40 -2.53
N GLY A 53 8.07 16.39 -1.74
CA GLY A 53 7.58 16.51 -0.37
C GLY A 53 6.04 16.52 -0.32
N ALA A 54 5.50 15.71 0.58
CA ALA A 54 4.08 15.54 0.80
C ALA A 54 3.82 15.14 2.26
N ALA A 55 2.59 14.77 2.58
CA ALA A 55 2.27 14.12 3.84
C ALA A 55 1.22 13.04 3.63
N LEU A 56 1.37 11.91 4.31
CA LEU A 56 0.31 10.93 4.44
C LEU A 56 -0.68 11.45 5.49
N VAL A 57 -1.92 11.67 5.08
CA VAL A 57 -2.97 12.31 5.91
C VAL A 57 -4.17 11.41 6.17
N GLY A 58 -4.21 10.23 5.57
CA GLY A 58 -5.27 9.27 5.79
C GLY A 58 -5.04 7.95 5.12
N ALA A 59 -5.82 6.97 5.53
CA ALA A 59 -5.84 5.64 4.93
C ALA A 59 -7.22 5.02 5.07
N ALA A 60 -7.55 4.09 4.16
CA ALA A 60 -8.77 3.30 4.20
C ALA A 60 -8.51 1.89 3.69
N SER A 61 -9.31 0.94 4.14
CA SER A 61 -9.31 -0.43 3.61
C SER A 61 -10.71 -1.03 3.72
N PRO A 62 -11.17 -1.79 2.71
CA PRO A 62 -12.47 -2.46 2.77
C PRO A 62 -12.53 -3.57 3.84
N VAL A 63 -11.38 -4.07 4.32
CA VAL A 63 -11.31 -5.14 5.34
C VAL A 63 -11.41 -4.60 6.77
N ALA A 64 -11.37 -3.29 6.98
CA ALA A 64 -11.41 -2.65 8.28
C ALA A 64 -12.56 -1.64 8.39
N GLY A 65 -13.13 -1.49 9.58
CA GLY A 65 -14.12 -0.46 9.86
C GLY A 65 -13.48 0.90 10.12
N VAL A 66 -12.27 0.91 10.66
CA VAL A 66 -11.48 2.13 10.98
C VAL A 66 -10.05 1.90 10.54
N THR A 67 -9.46 2.90 9.89
CA THR A 67 -8.06 2.88 9.47
C THR A 67 -7.41 4.21 9.85
N GLU A 68 -6.30 4.17 10.56
CA GLU A 68 -5.61 5.35 11.10
C GLU A 68 -4.11 5.23 10.91
N ILE A 69 -3.41 6.36 10.87
CA ILE A 69 -1.95 6.42 10.93
C ILE A 69 -1.56 6.45 12.40
N HIS A 70 -0.72 5.53 12.84
CA HIS A 70 -0.24 5.44 14.20
C HIS A 70 1.29 5.59 14.25
N GLU A 71 1.79 6.04 15.39
CA GLU A 71 3.21 5.98 15.74
C GLU A 71 3.41 5.23 17.05
N MET A 72 4.53 4.52 17.14
CA MET A 72 5.04 4.01 18.40
C MET A 72 6.10 4.99 18.92
N LYS A 73 5.90 5.49 20.12
CA LYS A 73 6.82 6.44 20.75
C LYS A 73 7.16 6.03 22.16
N MET A 74 8.43 6.17 22.53
CA MET A 74 8.86 5.99 23.90
C MET A 74 8.39 7.19 24.75
N ASP A 75 7.66 6.92 25.81
CA ASP A 75 7.19 7.91 26.76
C ASP A 75 7.33 7.38 28.18
N GLY A 76 8.19 8.02 28.99
CA GLY A 76 8.47 7.59 30.36
C GLY A 76 9.03 6.17 30.48
N GLY A 77 9.83 5.71 29.52
CA GLY A 77 10.39 4.35 29.49
C GLY A 77 9.44 3.27 28.98
N VAL A 78 8.25 3.65 28.53
CA VAL A 78 7.22 2.73 27.99
C VAL A 78 6.92 3.10 26.53
N MET A 79 6.86 2.10 25.65
CA MET A 79 6.39 2.28 24.27
C MET A 79 4.88 2.50 24.27
N LYS A 80 4.45 3.64 23.77
CA LYS A 80 3.03 4.00 23.60
C LYS A 80 2.70 4.13 22.13
N MET A 81 1.55 3.60 21.75
CA MET A 81 0.96 3.75 20.42
C MET A 81 -0.04 4.90 20.46
N ARG A 82 0.00 5.77 19.47
CA ARG A 82 -0.99 6.86 19.34
C ARG A 82 -1.31 7.14 17.88
N ALA A 83 -2.53 7.57 17.62
CA ALA A 83 -2.94 8.06 16.33
C ALA A 83 -2.27 9.41 16.03
N VAL A 84 -1.86 9.62 14.78
CA VAL A 84 -1.36 10.89 14.26
C VAL A 84 -2.18 11.29 13.04
N ALA A 85 -2.54 12.56 12.97
CA ALA A 85 -3.34 13.07 11.86
C ALA A 85 -2.51 13.23 10.56
N ARG A 86 -1.18 13.25 10.67
CA ARG A 86 -0.28 13.58 9.58
C ARG A 86 1.08 12.93 9.78
N LEU A 87 1.61 12.34 8.72
CA LEU A 87 2.99 11.87 8.63
C LEU A 87 3.69 12.60 7.48
N ASP A 88 4.63 13.49 7.80
CA ASP A 88 5.36 14.25 6.80
C ASP A 88 6.36 13.37 6.04
N LEU A 89 6.41 13.55 4.73
CA LEU A 89 7.34 12.91 3.79
C LEU A 89 8.29 13.97 3.24
N PRO A 90 9.49 14.10 3.79
CA PRO A 90 10.47 15.06 3.28
C PRO A 90 10.84 14.75 1.82
N ALA A 91 11.04 15.79 1.01
CA ALA A 91 11.38 15.65 -0.40
C ALA A 91 12.60 14.74 -0.62
N GLY A 92 12.44 13.71 -1.43
CA GLY A 92 13.52 12.79 -1.83
C GLY A 92 14.00 11.85 -0.72
N LYS A 93 13.34 11.80 0.44
CA LYS A 93 13.71 10.91 1.56
C LYS A 93 12.63 9.85 1.79
N PRO A 94 12.97 8.56 1.79
CA PRO A 94 12.03 7.51 2.14
C PRO A 94 11.70 7.57 3.64
N VAL A 95 10.43 7.34 3.95
CA VAL A 95 9.90 7.14 5.31
C VAL A 95 9.45 5.70 5.43
N ILE A 96 9.97 5.00 6.43
CA ILE A 96 9.66 3.60 6.69
C ILE A 96 8.50 3.53 7.69
N LEU A 97 7.38 2.95 7.24
CA LEU A 97 6.33 2.49 8.13
C LEU A 97 6.63 1.02 8.44
N GLY A 98 7.04 0.76 9.68
CA GLY A 98 7.47 -0.56 10.10
C GLY A 98 7.09 -0.88 11.54
N PRO A 99 7.18 -2.16 11.94
CA PRO A 99 6.93 -2.57 13.32
C PRO A 99 7.81 -1.78 14.30
N GLY A 100 7.18 -1.23 15.34
CA GLY A 100 7.89 -0.41 16.33
C GLY A 100 8.05 1.07 15.98
N GLY A 101 7.56 1.51 14.81
CA GLY A 101 7.57 2.90 14.35
C GLY A 101 6.20 3.36 13.87
N TYR A 102 6.19 4.16 12.80
CA TYR A 102 4.95 4.50 12.13
C TYR A 102 4.33 3.28 11.45
N HIS A 103 3.02 3.23 11.38
CA HIS A 103 2.27 2.20 10.67
C HIS A 103 0.84 2.67 10.36
N VAL A 104 0.19 2.00 9.43
CA VAL A 104 -1.24 2.15 9.20
C VAL A 104 -1.95 1.08 10.02
N MET A 105 -2.76 1.51 10.98
CA MET A 105 -3.54 0.61 11.83
C MET A 105 -4.89 0.32 11.21
N LEU A 106 -5.21 -0.96 11.02
CA LEU A 106 -6.51 -1.44 10.58
C LEU A 106 -7.26 -1.98 11.79
N MET A 107 -8.41 -1.38 12.11
CA MET A 107 -9.22 -1.72 13.28
C MET A 107 -10.64 -2.08 12.90
N ASN A 108 -11.34 -2.76 13.79
CA ASN A 108 -12.66 -3.31 13.53
C ASN A 108 -12.64 -4.18 12.26
N LEU A 109 -11.73 -5.13 12.23
CA LEU A 109 -11.57 -6.05 11.11
C LEU A 109 -12.86 -6.83 10.86
N LYS A 110 -13.28 -6.89 9.61
CA LYS A 110 -14.50 -7.57 9.18
C LYS A 110 -14.30 -9.07 8.98
N GLN A 111 -13.05 -9.51 8.94
CA GLN A 111 -12.65 -10.91 8.74
C GLN A 111 -11.24 -11.17 9.28
N THR A 112 -10.91 -12.43 9.47
CA THR A 112 -9.53 -12.85 9.73
C THR A 112 -8.67 -12.61 8.49
N ILE A 113 -7.51 -11.99 8.66
CA ILE A 113 -6.54 -11.71 7.60
C ILE A 113 -5.49 -12.82 7.62
N LYS A 114 -5.48 -13.66 6.60
CA LYS A 114 -4.62 -14.85 6.54
C LYS A 114 -3.35 -14.58 5.75
N THR A 115 -2.24 -15.17 6.16
CA THR A 115 -0.99 -15.16 5.38
C THR A 115 -1.23 -15.65 3.96
N GLY A 116 -0.75 -14.89 2.97
CA GLY A 116 -0.98 -15.16 1.56
C GLY A 116 -2.18 -14.43 0.96
N ASP A 117 -3.07 -13.86 1.79
CA ASP A 117 -4.14 -12.98 1.31
C ASP A 117 -3.56 -11.68 0.76
N SER A 118 -4.40 -10.94 0.03
CA SER A 118 -4.12 -9.59 -0.43
C SER A 118 -5.11 -8.61 0.19
N VAL A 119 -4.61 -7.49 0.69
CA VAL A 119 -5.41 -6.44 1.33
C VAL A 119 -5.31 -5.15 0.53
N PRO A 120 -6.42 -4.66 -0.06
CA PRO A 120 -6.44 -3.35 -0.69
C PRO A 120 -6.32 -2.24 0.36
N LEU A 121 -5.47 -1.26 0.09
CA LEU A 121 -5.30 -0.06 0.90
C LEU A 121 -5.46 1.16 0.00
N THR A 122 -6.23 2.15 0.43
CA THR A 122 -6.28 3.48 -0.17
C THR A 122 -5.57 4.45 0.76
N LEU A 123 -4.49 5.05 0.29
CA LEU A 123 -3.68 6.00 1.04
C LEU A 123 -3.96 7.42 0.53
N GLN A 124 -4.09 8.38 1.44
CA GLN A 124 -4.38 9.77 1.13
C GLN A 124 -3.14 10.63 1.39
N PHE A 125 -2.63 11.24 0.34
CA PHE A 125 -1.45 12.11 0.41
C PHE A 125 -1.83 13.56 0.13
N GLU A 126 -1.38 14.47 0.97
CA GLU A 126 -1.49 15.91 0.76
C GLU A 126 -0.17 16.44 0.21
N GLY A 127 -0.19 17.02 -0.98
CA GLY A 127 0.95 17.68 -1.59
C GLY A 127 1.23 19.06 -0.99
N LYS A 128 2.32 19.68 -1.42
CA LYS A 128 2.66 21.06 -1.02
C LYS A 128 1.63 22.10 -1.43
N ASP A 129 0.88 21.84 -2.50
CA ASP A 129 -0.22 22.65 -3.02
C ASP A 129 -1.53 22.47 -2.24
N LYS A 130 -1.50 21.66 -1.15
CA LYS A 130 -2.67 21.30 -0.33
C LYS A 130 -3.70 20.42 -1.04
N LYS A 131 -3.43 19.94 -2.24
CA LYS A 131 -4.27 18.98 -2.93
C LYS A 131 -4.05 17.58 -2.34
N VAL A 132 -5.15 16.85 -2.19
CA VAL A 132 -5.13 15.48 -1.69
C VAL A 132 -5.22 14.53 -2.89
N GLU A 133 -4.27 13.60 -2.96
CA GLU A 133 -4.24 12.51 -3.92
C GLU A 133 -4.52 11.19 -3.19
N MET A 134 -5.37 10.35 -3.78
CA MET A 134 -5.64 9.00 -3.29
C MET A 134 -4.87 8.00 -4.14
N ILE A 135 -4.07 7.14 -3.49
CA ILE A 135 -3.30 6.09 -4.15
C ILE A 135 -3.74 4.75 -3.60
N GLU A 136 -4.18 3.88 -4.49
CA GLU A 136 -4.55 2.51 -4.16
C GLU A 136 -3.35 1.58 -4.33
N VAL A 137 -3.10 0.75 -3.33
CA VAL A 137 -2.09 -0.30 -3.36
C VAL A 137 -2.68 -1.61 -2.84
N VAL A 138 -2.10 -2.71 -3.26
CA VAL A 138 -2.44 -4.05 -2.76
C VAL A 138 -1.29 -4.52 -1.89
N ALA A 139 -1.56 -4.73 -0.60
CA ALA A 139 -0.59 -5.22 0.36
C ALA A 139 -0.66 -6.74 0.47
N GLU A 140 0.47 -7.42 0.40
CA GLU A 140 0.55 -8.85 0.71
C GLU A 140 0.38 -9.09 2.21
N VAL A 141 -0.26 -10.19 2.58
CA VAL A 141 -0.36 -10.57 3.98
C VAL A 141 0.80 -11.48 4.35
N ARG A 142 1.59 -11.04 5.32
CA ARG A 142 2.71 -11.80 5.91
C ARG A 142 2.30 -12.43 7.23
N ASP A 143 3.07 -13.41 7.68
CA ASP A 143 2.81 -14.07 8.97
C ASP A 143 2.98 -13.09 10.16
N LEU A 144 2.71 -13.57 11.37
CA LEU A 144 2.82 -12.75 12.60
C LEU A 144 4.23 -12.21 12.85
N THR A 145 5.24 -12.82 12.26
CA THR A 145 6.65 -12.38 12.35
C THR A 145 7.03 -11.39 11.25
N GLY A 146 6.16 -11.15 10.28
CA GLY A 146 6.40 -10.28 9.13
C GLY A 146 7.10 -10.97 7.96
N LYS A 147 7.22 -12.28 7.98
CA LYS A 147 7.78 -13.04 6.85
C LYS A 147 6.77 -13.17 5.72
N ALA A 148 7.26 -13.01 4.50
CA ALA A 148 6.46 -13.25 3.30
C ALA A 148 6.05 -14.73 3.21
N PRO A 149 4.92 -15.03 2.53
CA PRO A 149 4.55 -16.41 2.24
C PRO A 149 5.68 -17.14 1.54
N VAL A 150 5.99 -18.35 1.99
CA VAL A 150 6.96 -19.20 1.29
C VAL A 150 6.27 -19.68 0.02
N ALA A 151 6.82 -19.34 -1.14
CA ALA A 151 6.37 -19.91 -2.40
C ALA A 151 6.52 -21.44 -2.33
N ASN A 152 5.40 -22.14 -2.37
CA ASN A 152 5.43 -23.61 -2.40
C ASN A 152 5.84 -24.07 -3.81
N PRO A 153 6.96 -24.80 -3.99
CA PRO A 153 7.42 -25.21 -5.32
C PRO A 153 6.56 -26.30 -5.99
N GLN A 154 5.45 -26.70 -5.38
CA GLN A 154 4.64 -27.85 -5.81
C GLN A 154 3.22 -27.47 -6.28
N GLN A 155 3.13 -26.48 -7.16
CA GLN A 155 1.91 -26.33 -7.97
C GLN A 155 2.31 -26.15 -9.44
N HIS A 156 2.56 -27.27 -10.08
CA HIS A 156 2.55 -27.45 -11.53
C HIS A 156 1.36 -28.30 -11.92
#